data_23bd14661d8e1b02d14ce422478477da
#
_entry.id   23bd14661d8e1b02d14ce422478477da
#
_cell.length_a   1.000
_cell.length_b   1.000
_cell.length_c   1.000
_cell.angle_alpha   90.00
_cell.angle_beta   90.00
_cell.angle_gamma   90.00
#
_symmetry.space_group_name_H-M   'P 1'
#
loop_
_entity.id
_entity.type
_entity.pdbx_description
1 polymer ?
#
loop_
_entity_poly.entity_id
_entity_poly.type
_entity_poly.pdbx_seq_one_letter_code
_entity_poly.pdbx_strand_id
1 'polypeptide(L)'
;MHELMRQNDALPAFFCGSSAGARTSIRFYLKYPLAVRGLLLLRVTGGEFAAKRLPENYYGQFIKVAKEGGMARLIEMDAWKERFKENPAGRNYLAKLPADKFIAVFTRWKEIFEAGGKHPVMGVTEQELRSIKVPVMIIPGNDQTHSSASAAIAHKFIPGSAVHQLPITDKEVPLIPFPEWGPYEEEIADTFVKFMQRVTAEKKTAA
;
A
#
# COMPACT_ATOMS: atom_id res chain seq x y z
N MET A 1 -9.53 12.41 4.05
CA MET A 1 -10.11 11.80 2.82
C MET A 1 -11.61 11.55 2.96
N HIS A 2 -12.11 10.75 3.92
CA HIS A 2 -13.56 10.48 4.06
C HIS A 2 -14.40 11.76 4.11
N GLU A 3 -14.04 12.72 4.97
CA GLU A 3 -14.81 13.96 5.12
C GLU A 3 -14.78 14.82 3.83
N LEU A 4 -13.64 14.90 3.16
CA LEU A 4 -13.53 15.60 1.88
C LEU A 4 -14.46 14.98 0.81
N MET A 5 -14.48 13.65 0.72
CA MET A 5 -15.35 12.94 -0.23
C MET A 5 -16.83 13.13 0.12
N ARG A 6 -17.17 13.11 1.41
CA ARG A 6 -18.54 13.38 1.89
C ARG A 6 -19.00 14.79 1.52
N GLN A 7 -18.15 15.80 1.70
CA GLN A 7 -18.47 17.19 1.35
C GLN A 7 -18.65 17.41 -0.16
N ASN A 8 -18.14 16.52 -0.99
CA ASN A 8 -18.25 16.58 -2.46
C ASN A 8 -19.23 15.54 -3.03
N ASP A 9 -20.10 14.97 -2.20
CA ASP A 9 -21.08 13.93 -2.58
C ASP A 9 -20.47 12.75 -3.36
N ALA A 10 -19.18 12.44 -3.10
CA ALA A 10 -18.41 11.41 -3.79
C ALA A 10 -18.44 10.03 -3.09
N LEU A 11 -19.37 9.81 -2.17
CA LEU A 11 -19.56 8.55 -1.44
C LEU A 11 -20.96 7.96 -1.70
N PRO A 12 -21.09 6.61 -1.72
CA PRO A 12 -20.03 5.62 -1.65
C PRO A 12 -19.27 5.51 -2.98
N ALA A 13 -17.96 5.16 -2.92
CA ALA A 13 -17.08 5.08 -4.08
C ALA A 13 -16.34 3.75 -4.20
N PHE A 14 -15.78 3.46 -5.38
CA PHE A 14 -14.74 2.44 -5.53
C PHE A 14 -13.40 3.01 -5.10
N PHE A 15 -12.60 2.19 -4.41
CA PHE A 15 -11.26 2.56 -3.98
C PHE A 15 -10.24 1.71 -4.69
N CYS A 16 -9.43 2.35 -5.53
CA CYS A 16 -8.31 1.74 -6.22
C CYS A 16 -7.00 2.07 -5.50
N GLY A 17 -6.14 1.07 -5.33
CA GLY A 17 -4.84 1.29 -4.73
C GLY A 17 -3.81 0.25 -5.13
N SER A 18 -2.58 0.70 -5.34
CA SER A 18 -1.41 -0.15 -5.61
C SER A 18 -0.48 -0.16 -4.41
N SER A 19 0.07 -1.32 -4.06
CA SER A 19 1.07 -1.48 -2.99
C SER A 19 0.58 -0.92 -1.65
N ALA A 20 1.20 0.13 -1.14
CA ALA A 20 0.73 0.85 0.05
C ALA A 20 -0.69 1.39 -0.11
N GLY A 21 -1.08 1.79 -1.33
CA GLY A 21 -2.43 2.22 -1.66
C GLY A 21 -3.47 1.10 -1.51
N ALA A 22 -3.13 -0.14 -1.88
CA ALA A 22 -4.02 -1.29 -1.67
C ALA A 22 -4.33 -1.49 -0.17
N ARG A 23 -3.31 -1.43 0.69
CA ARG A 23 -3.49 -1.49 2.15
C ARG A 23 -4.32 -0.33 2.67
N THR A 24 -4.07 0.88 2.17
CA THR A 24 -4.82 2.08 2.53
C THR A 24 -6.30 1.93 2.17
N SER A 25 -6.61 1.38 1.00
CA SER A 25 -7.98 1.12 0.55
C SER A 25 -8.69 0.11 1.47
N ILE A 26 -8.01 -0.97 1.85
CA ILE A 26 -8.55 -1.95 2.81
C ILE A 26 -8.79 -1.29 4.18
N ARG A 27 -7.80 -0.55 4.72
CA ARG A 27 -7.94 0.14 6.01
C ARG A 27 -9.04 1.21 5.98
N PHE A 28 -9.23 1.87 4.85
CA PHE A 28 -10.33 2.81 4.67
C PHE A 28 -11.69 2.10 4.73
N TYR A 29 -11.83 0.96 4.03
CA TYR A 29 -13.04 0.15 4.10
C TYR A 29 -13.34 -0.31 5.53
N LEU A 30 -12.36 -0.85 6.24
CA LEU A 30 -12.53 -1.34 7.61
C LEU A 30 -13.01 -0.23 8.57
N LYS A 31 -12.61 1.01 8.30
CA LYS A 31 -13.04 2.17 9.11
C LYS A 31 -14.37 2.76 8.67
N TYR A 32 -14.67 2.72 7.37
CA TYR A 32 -15.85 3.36 6.77
C TYR A 32 -16.54 2.42 5.76
N PRO A 33 -17.09 1.27 6.21
CA PRO A 33 -17.59 0.25 5.29
C PRO A 33 -18.72 0.73 4.38
N LEU A 34 -19.58 1.63 4.85
CA LEU A 34 -20.68 2.18 4.06
C LEU A 34 -20.22 3.19 2.99
N ALA A 35 -18.99 3.69 3.10
CA ALA A 35 -18.42 4.63 2.13
C ALA A 35 -17.78 3.95 0.91
N VAL A 36 -17.72 2.60 0.89
CA VAL A 36 -17.01 1.84 -0.14
C VAL A 36 -17.98 0.97 -0.95
N ARG A 37 -17.99 1.14 -2.26
CA ARG A 37 -18.75 0.29 -3.20
C ARG A 37 -18.03 -1.01 -3.55
N GLY A 38 -16.70 -0.95 -3.64
CA GLY A 38 -15.82 -2.07 -3.95
C GLY A 38 -14.36 -1.65 -3.88
N LEU A 39 -13.48 -2.64 -3.84
CA LEU A 39 -12.03 -2.47 -3.75
C LEU A 39 -11.34 -2.99 -5.01
N LEU A 40 -10.40 -2.22 -5.52
CA LEU A 40 -9.55 -2.52 -6.67
C LEU A 40 -8.10 -2.55 -6.19
N LEU A 41 -7.58 -3.75 -5.94
CA LEU A 41 -6.31 -3.97 -5.26
C LEU A 41 -5.25 -4.40 -6.26
N LEU A 42 -4.27 -3.55 -6.51
CA LEU A 42 -3.14 -3.82 -7.39
C LEU A 42 -1.87 -4.04 -6.58
N ARG A 43 -1.12 -5.10 -6.86
CA ARG A 43 0.19 -5.36 -6.24
C ARG A 43 0.11 -5.36 -4.71
N VAL A 44 -0.70 -6.23 -4.14
CA VAL A 44 -0.85 -6.34 -2.68
C VAL A 44 0.50 -6.68 -2.03
N THR A 45 0.87 -5.93 -1.00
CA THR A 45 2.12 -6.13 -0.24
C THR A 45 1.92 -7.16 0.85
N GLY A 46 2.80 -8.16 0.93
CA GLY A 46 2.79 -9.19 1.96
C GLY A 46 3.99 -10.12 1.86
N GLY A 47 4.02 -11.12 2.74
CA GLY A 47 5.06 -12.13 2.76
C GLY A 47 6.33 -11.72 3.52
N GLU A 48 7.18 -12.71 3.75
CA GLU A 48 8.37 -12.60 4.61
C GLU A 48 9.40 -11.61 4.07
N PHE A 49 9.60 -11.60 2.75
CA PHE A 49 10.57 -10.69 2.13
C PHE A 49 10.17 -9.23 2.35
N ALA A 50 8.91 -8.88 2.07
CA ALA A 50 8.39 -7.53 2.29
C ALA A 50 8.45 -7.14 3.78
N ALA A 51 8.09 -8.07 4.66
CA ALA A 51 8.09 -7.87 6.11
C ALA A 51 9.48 -7.55 6.68
N LYS A 52 10.54 -8.15 6.13
CA LYS A 52 11.93 -7.88 6.52
C LYS A 52 12.47 -6.59 5.87
N ARG A 53 12.22 -6.44 4.58
CA ARG A 53 12.84 -5.39 3.77
C ARG A 53 12.25 -3.99 4.05
N LEU A 54 10.93 -3.87 4.14
CA LEU A 54 10.29 -2.56 4.16
C LEU A 54 10.54 -1.77 5.46
N PRO A 55 10.50 -2.38 6.68
CA PRO A 55 10.85 -1.66 7.90
C PRO A 55 12.29 -1.11 7.87
N GLU A 56 13.24 -1.89 7.30
CA GLU A 56 14.61 -1.46 7.18
C GLU A 56 14.76 -0.31 6.17
N ASN A 57 14.13 -0.43 4.99
CA ASN A 57 14.21 0.60 3.95
C ASN A 57 13.54 1.93 4.36
N TYR A 58 12.43 1.86 5.09
CA TYR A 58 11.69 3.08 5.45
C TYR A 58 12.17 3.72 6.75
N TYR A 59 12.78 2.93 7.65
CA TYR A 59 13.11 3.42 8.99
C TYR A 59 14.50 3.02 9.45
N GLY A 60 14.88 1.73 9.37
CA GLY A 60 16.10 1.18 9.98
C GLY A 60 17.36 1.87 9.50
N GLN A 61 17.52 2.02 8.18
CA GLN A 61 18.68 2.69 7.60
C GLN A 61 18.85 4.13 8.10
N PHE A 62 17.76 4.86 8.28
CA PHE A 62 17.78 6.26 8.75
C PHE A 62 18.09 6.33 10.25
N ILE A 63 17.53 5.42 11.05
CA ILE A 63 17.84 5.30 12.47
C ILE A 63 19.33 5.05 12.67
N LYS A 64 19.92 4.14 11.88
CA LYS A 64 21.34 3.82 11.94
C LYS A 64 22.19 5.06 11.67
N VAL A 65 21.96 5.75 10.58
CA VAL A 65 22.72 6.95 10.19
C VAL A 65 22.55 8.08 11.22
N ALA A 66 21.34 8.28 11.75
CA ALA A 66 21.10 9.29 12.78
C ALA A 66 21.84 8.98 14.10
N LYS A 67 21.96 7.69 14.47
CA LYS A 67 22.74 7.27 15.65
C LYS A 67 24.24 7.48 15.48
N GLU A 68 24.78 7.21 14.28
CA GLU A 68 26.21 7.29 13.99
C GLU A 68 26.73 8.69 13.74
N GLY A 69 25.94 9.56 13.12
CA GLY A 69 26.39 10.88 12.66
C GLY A 69 25.40 12.02 12.85
N GLY A 70 24.32 11.78 13.60
CA GLY A 70 23.30 12.78 13.88
C GLY A 70 22.51 13.21 12.63
N MET A 71 21.77 14.29 12.80
CA MET A 71 20.92 14.84 11.72
C MET A 71 21.75 15.42 10.58
N ALA A 72 22.97 15.92 10.86
CA ALA A 72 23.85 16.44 9.82
C ALA A 72 24.22 15.36 8.79
N ARG A 73 24.54 14.15 9.23
CA ARG A 73 24.83 13.03 8.32
C ARG A 73 23.56 12.50 7.65
N LEU A 74 22.44 12.48 8.37
CA LEU A 74 21.16 12.01 7.86
C LEU A 74 20.68 12.83 6.64
N ILE A 75 20.75 14.14 6.70
CA ILE A 75 20.26 15.01 5.62
C ILE A 75 21.10 14.94 4.34
N GLU A 76 22.32 14.40 4.41
CA GLU A 76 23.19 14.21 3.26
C GLU A 76 23.01 12.83 2.57
N MET A 77 22.12 11.96 3.09
CA MET A 77 21.81 10.71 2.43
C MET A 77 21.12 10.92 1.08
N ASP A 78 21.47 10.15 0.07
CA ASP A 78 20.88 10.23 -1.27
C ASP A 78 19.35 10.09 -1.26
N ALA A 79 18.83 9.25 -0.37
CA ALA A 79 17.39 9.06 -0.19
C ALA A 79 16.59 10.34 0.14
N TRP A 80 17.26 11.38 0.62
CA TRP A 80 16.66 12.66 0.94
C TRP A 80 16.90 13.75 -0.12
N LYS A 81 17.91 13.61 -0.96
CA LYS A 81 18.33 14.66 -1.91
C LYS A 81 17.19 15.06 -2.86
N GLU A 82 16.49 14.11 -3.46
CA GLU A 82 15.36 14.42 -4.34
C GLU A 82 14.20 15.09 -3.60
N ARG A 83 13.87 14.57 -2.41
CA ARG A 83 12.81 15.14 -1.58
C ARG A 83 13.11 16.57 -1.15
N PHE A 84 14.38 16.90 -0.92
CA PHE A 84 14.79 18.22 -0.54
C PHE A 84 14.83 19.22 -1.71
N LYS A 85 14.99 18.74 -2.96
CA LYS A 85 14.80 19.58 -4.16
C LYS A 85 13.37 20.10 -4.24
N GLU A 86 12.40 19.21 -3.99
CA GLU A 86 10.97 19.54 -4.02
C GLU A 86 10.54 20.34 -2.76
N ASN A 87 11.18 20.09 -1.62
CA ASN A 87 10.87 20.73 -0.34
C ASN A 87 12.12 21.14 0.44
N PRO A 88 12.76 22.27 0.07
CA PRO A 88 13.95 22.79 0.80
C PRO A 88 13.67 23.14 2.27
N ALA A 89 12.45 23.56 2.60
CA ALA A 89 12.05 23.84 3.98
C ALA A 89 12.10 22.58 4.85
N GLY A 90 11.78 21.41 4.30
CA GLY A 90 11.88 20.12 4.97
C GLY A 90 13.33 19.79 5.36
N ARG A 91 14.32 20.12 4.53
CA ARG A 91 15.74 19.95 4.86
C ARG A 91 16.13 20.77 6.09
N ASN A 92 15.75 22.05 6.09
CA ASN A 92 16.06 22.95 7.19
C ASN A 92 15.39 22.53 8.51
N TYR A 93 14.17 22.00 8.43
CA TYR A 93 13.45 21.45 9.58
C TYR A 93 14.18 20.22 10.13
N LEU A 94 14.50 19.24 9.28
CA LEU A 94 15.19 18.01 9.70
C LEU A 94 16.58 18.29 10.26
N ALA A 95 17.33 19.23 9.68
CA ALA A 95 18.65 19.62 10.16
C ALA A 95 18.64 20.18 11.61
N LYS A 96 17.53 20.79 12.02
CA LYS A 96 17.36 21.38 13.36
C LYS A 96 16.69 20.44 14.36
N LEU A 97 16.16 19.29 13.89
CA LEU A 97 15.47 18.34 14.76
C LEU A 97 16.49 17.64 15.68
N PRO A 98 16.26 17.51 17.00
CA PRO A 98 17.10 16.68 17.86
C PRO A 98 17.11 15.23 17.37
N ALA A 99 18.31 14.65 17.26
CA ALA A 99 18.49 13.29 16.72
C ALA A 99 17.74 12.23 17.55
N ASP A 100 17.71 12.38 18.88
CA ASP A 100 16.99 11.50 19.80
C ASP A 100 15.48 11.47 19.50
N LYS A 101 14.87 12.63 19.23
CA LYS A 101 13.45 12.73 18.83
C LYS A 101 13.19 12.05 17.49
N PHE A 102 14.05 12.28 16.50
CA PHE A 102 13.96 11.61 15.20
C PHE A 102 14.04 10.09 15.38
N ILE A 103 15.07 9.61 16.09
CA ILE A 103 15.29 8.18 16.35
C ILE A 103 14.09 7.56 17.06
N ALA A 104 13.55 8.21 18.10
CA ALA A 104 12.39 7.69 18.85
C ALA A 104 11.16 7.54 17.95
N VAL A 105 10.84 8.54 17.12
CA VAL A 105 9.71 8.48 16.20
C VAL A 105 9.88 7.38 15.14
N PHE A 106 11.05 7.31 14.52
CA PHE A 106 11.33 6.30 13.49
C PHE A 106 11.38 4.88 14.06
N THR A 107 11.91 4.70 15.27
CA THR A 107 11.89 3.40 15.97
C THR A 107 10.44 2.96 16.22
N ARG A 108 9.58 3.82 16.74
CA ARG A 108 8.17 3.52 16.95
C ARG A 108 7.46 3.12 15.65
N TRP A 109 7.71 3.83 14.55
CA TRP A 109 7.12 3.49 13.26
C TRP A 109 7.67 2.17 12.70
N LYS A 110 8.96 1.90 12.89
CA LYS A 110 9.58 0.63 12.52
C LYS A 110 8.91 -0.54 13.24
N GLU A 111 8.74 -0.44 14.55
CA GLU A 111 8.09 -1.47 15.38
C GLU A 111 6.64 -1.75 14.94
N ILE A 112 5.86 -0.69 14.68
CA ILE A 112 4.49 -0.82 14.16
C ILE A 112 4.49 -1.53 12.80
N PHE A 113 5.45 -1.20 11.94
CA PHE A 113 5.56 -1.77 10.61
C PHE A 113 5.96 -3.25 10.67
N GLU A 114 6.91 -3.60 11.54
CA GLU A 114 7.36 -4.99 11.78
C GLU A 114 6.21 -5.85 12.37
N ALA A 115 5.46 -5.30 13.31
CA ALA A 115 4.27 -5.98 13.84
C ALA A 115 3.25 -6.27 12.74
N GLY A 116 3.03 -5.30 11.83
CA GLY A 116 2.15 -5.46 10.67
C GLY A 116 2.65 -6.47 9.66
N GLY A 117 3.96 -6.72 9.58
CA GLY A 117 4.58 -7.68 8.67
C GLY A 117 4.20 -9.14 8.93
N LYS A 118 3.72 -9.45 10.13
CA LYS A 118 3.25 -10.80 10.52
C LYS A 118 1.88 -11.16 9.96
N HIS A 119 1.16 -10.21 9.37
CA HIS A 119 -0.19 -10.41 8.86
C HIS A 119 -0.20 -10.89 7.40
N PRO A 120 -1.26 -11.60 6.95
CA PRO A 120 -1.40 -12.12 5.58
C PRO A 120 -1.21 -11.05 4.49
N VAL A 121 -1.82 -9.89 4.68
CA VAL A 121 -1.53 -8.64 3.98
C VAL A 121 -0.90 -7.72 5.00
N MET A 122 0.22 -7.13 4.67
CA MET A 122 0.99 -6.33 5.64
C MET A 122 0.11 -5.27 6.32
N GLY A 123 -0.03 -5.37 7.65
CA GLY A 123 -0.87 -4.47 8.46
C GLY A 123 -2.37 -4.76 8.42
N VAL A 124 -2.79 -5.91 7.85
CA VAL A 124 -4.20 -6.34 7.82
C VAL A 124 -4.29 -7.80 8.26
N THR A 125 -5.01 -8.06 9.33
CA THR A 125 -5.18 -9.41 9.88
C THR A 125 -6.08 -10.29 9.02
N GLU A 126 -6.01 -11.60 9.18
CA GLU A 126 -6.92 -12.54 8.54
C GLU A 126 -8.40 -12.24 8.87
N GLN A 127 -8.70 -11.97 10.13
CA GLN A 127 -10.06 -11.62 10.56
C GLN A 127 -10.59 -10.36 9.86
N GLU A 128 -9.74 -9.34 9.71
CA GLU A 128 -10.09 -8.11 8.99
C GLU A 128 -10.34 -8.39 7.51
N LEU A 129 -9.51 -9.22 6.84
CA LEU A 129 -9.73 -9.62 5.45
C LEU A 129 -11.04 -10.39 5.28
N ARG A 130 -11.35 -11.33 6.17
CA ARG A 130 -12.61 -12.10 6.17
C ARG A 130 -13.85 -11.23 6.45
N SER A 131 -13.68 -10.09 7.08
CA SER A 131 -14.78 -9.15 7.35
C SER A 131 -15.19 -8.29 6.16
N ILE A 132 -14.42 -8.31 5.07
CA ILE A 132 -14.73 -7.51 3.86
C ILE A 132 -15.98 -8.11 3.18
N LYS A 133 -17.00 -7.28 3.00
CA LYS A 133 -18.31 -7.66 2.41
C LYS A 133 -18.60 -7.01 1.06
N VAL A 134 -17.77 -6.05 0.65
CA VAL A 134 -17.89 -5.42 -0.66
C VAL A 134 -17.16 -6.23 -1.73
N PRO A 135 -17.57 -6.16 -3.00
CA PRO A 135 -16.84 -6.79 -4.09
C PRO A 135 -15.38 -6.32 -4.17
N VAL A 136 -14.48 -7.24 -4.42
CA VAL A 136 -13.04 -6.97 -4.51
C VAL A 136 -12.46 -7.57 -5.79
N MET A 137 -11.72 -6.77 -6.56
CA MET A 137 -10.87 -7.21 -7.66
C MET A 137 -9.41 -7.11 -7.23
N ILE A 138 -8.63 -8.16 -7.46
CA ILE A 138 -7.21 -8.21 -7.14
C ILE A 138 -6.42 -8.46 -8.43
N ILE A 139 -5.42 -7.62 -8.69
CA ILE A 139 -4.41 -7.86 -9.73
C ILE A 139 -3.07 -8.09 -9.00
N PRO A 140 -2.49 -9.31 -9.10
CA PRO A 140 -1.23 -9.65 -8.45
C PRO A 140 -0.07 -8.79 -8.91
N GLY A 141 0.93 -8.59 -8.04
CA GLY A 141 2.26 -8.16 -8.43
C GLY A 141 3.11 -9.35 -8.85
N ASN A 142 4.36 -9.08 -9.20
CA ASN A 142 5.29 -10.10 -9.70
C ASN A 142 6.74 -9.86 -9.25
N ASP A 143 6.95 -9.19 -8.12
CA ASP A 143 8.25 -9.04 -7.47
C ASP A 143 8.21 -9.56 -6.03
N GLN A 144 9.35 -9.67 -5.37
CA GLN A 144 9.43 -10.24 -4.02
C GLN A 144 8.65 -9.42 -2.97
N THR A 145 8.45 -8.11 -3.18
CA THR A 145 7.66 -7.26 -2.28
C THR A 145 6.15 -7.42 -2.50
N HIS A 146 5.74 -7.73 -3.75
CA HIS A 146 4.36 -7.85 -4.22
C HIS A 146 4.16 -9.16 -4.98
N SER A 147 4.56 -10.27 -4.38
CA SER A 147 4.50 -11.57 -5.02
C SER A 147 3.06 -12.00 -5.36
N SER A 148 2.89 -12.82 -6.39
CA SER A 148 1.61 -13.43 -6.71
C SER A 148 1.04 -14.22 -5.52
N ALA A 149 1.91 -14.82 -4.70
CA ALA A 149 1.53 -15.52 -3.47
C ALA A 149 0.85 -14.59 -2.45
N SER A 150 1.29 -13.33 -2.32
CA SER A 150 0.63 -12.36 -1.43
C SER A 150 -0.79 -12.03 -1.89
N ALA A 151 -1.01 -11.92 -3.21
CA ALA A 151 -2.33 -11.73 -3.79
C ALA A 151 -3.22 -12.98 -3.62
N ALA A 152 -2.67 -14.18 -3.79
CA ALA A 152 -3.37 -15.44 -3.56
C ALA A 152 -3.84 -15.58 -2.10
N ILE A 153 -3.01 -15.17 -1.13
CA ILE A 153 -3.38 -15.14 0.29
C ILE A 153 -4.51 -14.14 0.53
N ALA A 154 -4.43 -12.94 -0.04
CA ALA A 154 -5.50 -11.95 0.07
C ALA A 154 -6.81 -12.51 -0.51
N HIS A 155 -6.77 -13.12 -1.69
CA HIS A 155 -7.92 -13.75 -2.33
C HIS A 155 -8.52 -14.88 -1.47
N LYS A 156 -7.70 -15.73 -0.88
CA LYS A 156 -8.12 -16.81 0.01
C LYS A 156 -8.95 -16.30 1.20
N PHE A 157 -8.59 -15.15 1.75
CA PHE A 157 -9.23 -14.63 2.96
C PHE A 157 -10.33 -13.61 2.71
N ILE A 158 -10.36 -12.94 1.54
CA ILE A 158 -11.41 -11.97 1.21
C ILE A 158 -12.57 -12.72 0.51
N PRO A 159 -13.74 -12.86 1.16
CA PRO A 159 -14.86 -13.60 0.60
C PRO A 159 -15.34 -13.00 -0.72
N GLY A 160 -15.55 -13.83 -1.73
CA GLY A 160 -16.11 -13.40 -3.03
C GLY A 160 -15.20 -12.48 -3.84
N SER A 161 -13.92 -12.32 -3.46
CA SER A 161 -12.98 -11.56 -4.29
C SER A 161 -12.73 -12.26 -5.62
N ALA A 162 -12.41 -11.49 -6.66
CA ALA A 162 -11.98 -11.98 -7.96
C ALA A 162 -10.49 -11.63 -8.17
N VAL A 163 -9.80 -12.47 -8.93
CA VAL A 163 -8.41 -12.23 -9.34
C VAL A 163 -8.34 -12.12 -10.85
N HIS A 164 -7.67 -11.11 -11.36
CA HIS A 164 -7.28 -11.01 -12.75
C HIS A 164 -5.77 -11.18 -12.86
N GLN A 165 -5.34 -12.21 -13.58
CA GLN A 165 -3.92 -12.52 -13.77
C GLN A 165 -3.43 -11.90 -15.07
N LEU A 166 -2.49 -10.97 -14.97
CA LEU A 166 -1.76 -10.45 -16.13
C LEU A 166 -0.81 -11.54 -16.69
N PRO A 167 -0.42 -11.46 -17.95
CA PRO A 167 0.52 -12.42 -18.58
C PRO A 167 1.97 -12.16 -18.13
N ILE A 168 2.18 -12.11 -16.82
CA ILE A 168 3.47 -11.87 -16.16
C ILE A 168 3.78 -12.99 -15.18
N THR A 169 5.06 -13.26 -14.98
CA THR A 169 5.55 -14.26 -14.01
C THR A 169 6.32 -13.57 -12.89
N ASP A 170 6.35 -14.19 -11.71
CA ASP A 170 7.13 -13.72 -10.58
C ASP A 170 8.62 -13.64 -10.94
N LYS A 171 9.26 -12.55 -10.54
CA LYS A 171 10.70 -12.30 -10.71
C LYS A 171 11.39 -12.25 -9.35
N GLU A 172 12.57 -12.84 -9.28
CA GLU A 172 13.43 -12.85 -8.09
C GLU A 172 14.15 -11.50 -7.90
N VAL A 173 13.39 -10.40 -7.99
CA VAL A 173 13.89 -9.03 -7.75
C VAL A 173 13.13 -8.38 -6.61
N PRO A 174 13.80 -7.55 -5.80
CA PRO A 174 13.16 -6.91 -4.64
C PRO A 174 11.95 -6.06 -4.96
N LEU A 175 12.00 -5.34 -6.08
CA LEU A 175 10.95 -4.42 -6.50
C LEU A 175 11.06 -4.17 -8.01
N ILE A 176 9.95 -4.30 -8.72
CA ILE A 176 9.82 -3.86 -10.12
C ILE A 176 9.28 -2.43 -10.10
N PRO A 177 9.97 -1.46 -10.72
CA PRO A 177 9.49 -0.10 -10.87
C PRO A 177 8.15 -0.05 -11.60
N PHE A 178 7.25 0.84 -11.15
CA PHE A 178 5.92 0.93 -11.75
C PHE A 178 5.92 1.19 -13.28
N PRO A 179 6.84 1.98 -13.85
CA PRO A 179 6.91 2.16 -15.30
C PRO A 179 7.10 0.88 -16.13
N GLU A 180 7.70 -0.18 -15.55
CA GLU A 180 7.80 -1.49 -16.24
C GLU A 180 6.43 -2.17 -16.44
N TRP A 181 5.38 -1.68 -15.74
CA TRP A 181 4.01 -2.12 -15.89
C TRP A 181 3.25 -1.37 -16.98
N GLY A 182 3.87 -0.36 -17.61
CA GLY A 182 3.29 0.43 -18.70
C GLY A 182 2.61 -0.40 -19.80
N PRO A 183 3.20 -1.51 -20.29
CA PRO A 183 2.56 -2.36 -21.29
C PRO A 183 1.21 -2.98 -20.86
N TYR A 184 0.92 -3.01 -19.57
CA TYR A 184 -0.29 -3.62 -19.00
C TYR A 184 -1.30 -2.59 -18.48
N GLU A 185 -1.02 -1.30 -18.56
CA GLU A 185 -1.88 -0.24 -17.99
C GLU A 185 -3.28 -0.25 -18.60
N GLU A 186 -3.40 -0.47 -19.90
CA GLU A 186 -4.70 -0.54 -20.59
C GLU A 186 -5.50 -1.75 -20.10
N GLU A 187 -4.88 -2.94 -20.01
CA GLU A 187 -5.53 -4.16 -19.53
C GLU A 187 -5.96 -4.02 -18.07
N ILE A 188 -5.14 -3.39 -17.22
CA ILE A 188 -5.46 -3.11 -15.81
C ILE A 188 -6.67 -2.17 -15.73
N ALA A 189 -6.65 -1.07 -16.50
CA ALA A 189 -7.73 -0.09 -16.52
C ALA A 189 -9.03 -0.73 -16.99
N ASP A 190 -9.01 -1.46 -18.09
CA ASP A 190 -10.14 -2.19 -18.64
C ASP A 190 -10.74 -3.19 -17.65
N THR A 191 -9.89 -3.96 -16.98
CA THR A 191 -10.29 -4.93 -15.96
C THR A 191 -11.03 -4.26 -14.83
N PHE A 192 -10.51 -3.15 -14.33
CA PHE A 192 -11.14 -2.40 -13.26
C PHE A 192 -12.43 -1.72 -13.70
N VAL A 193 -12.48 -1.14 -14.90
CA VAL A 193 -13.70 -0.51 -15.44
C VAL A 193 -14.81 -1.55 -15.62
N LYS A 194 -14.52 -2.70 -16.24
CA LYS A 194 -15.50 -3.79 -16.41
C LYS A 194 -16.01 -4.32 -15.06
N PHE A 195 -15.13 -4.45 -14.09
CA PHE A 195 -15.51 -4.84 -12.73
C PHE A 195 -16.45 -3.82 -12.07
N MET A 196 -16.11 -2.53 -12.13
CA MET A 196 -16.95 -1.46 -11.57
C MET A 196 -18.33 -1.40 -12.23
N GLN A 197 -18.40 -1.55 -13.56
CA GLN A 197 -19.64 -1.58 -14.33
C GLN A 197 -20.53 -2.74 -13.89
N ARG A 198 -19.97 -3.97 -13.78
CA ARG A 198 -20.68 -5.15 -13.31
C ARG A 198 -21.26 -4.94 -11.91
N VAL A 199 -20.44 -4.53 -10.94
CA VAL A 199 -20.89 -4.28 -9.55
C VAL A 199 -21.98 -3.23 -9.49
N THR A 200 -21.92 -2.22 -10.36
CA THR A 200 -22.93 -1.16 -10.41
C THR A 200 -24.24 -1.66 -10.99
N ALA A 201 -24.19 -2.53 -12.01
CA ALA A 201 -25.38 -3.13 -12.62
C ALA A 201 -26.11 -4.09 -11.65
N GLU A 202 -25.35 -4.98 -10.99
CA GLU A 202 -25.89 -5.93 -10.01
C GLU A 202 -26.66 -5.23 -8.87
N LYS A 203 -26.17 -4.08 -8.40
CA LYS A 203 -26.86 -3.29 -7.36
C LYS A 203 -28.15 -2.63 -7.84
N LYS A 204 -28.24 -2.27 -9.13
CA LYS A 204 -29.48 -1.72 -9.70
C LYS A 204 -30.59 -2.76 -9.84
N THR A 205 -30.22 -4.02 -10.02
CA THR A 205 -31.17 -5.14 -10.19
C THR A 205 -31.68 -5.67 -8.83
N ALA A 206 -30.93 -5.39 -7.74
CA ALA A 206 -31.26 -5.84 -6.38
C ALA A 206 -32.00 -4.77 -5.54
N ALA A 207 -32.20 -3.56 -6.05
CA ALA A 207 -32.90 -2.46 -5.42
C ALA A 207 -34.30 -2.26 -6.02
#